data_bea7a741b11cf81a9f02a916f879ef23
#
_entry.id   bea7a741b11cf81a9f02a916f879ef23
#
_cell.length_a   1.000
_cell.length_b   1.000
_cell.length_c   1.000
_cell.angle_alpha   90.00
_cell.angle_beta   90.00
_cell.angle_gamma   90.00
#
_symmetry.space_group_name_H-M   'P 1'
#
loop_
_entity.id
_entity.type
_entity.pdbx_description
1 polymer ?
#
loop_
_entity_poly.entity_id
_entity_poly.type
_entity_poly.pdbx_seq_one_letter_code
_entity_poly.pdbx_strand_id
1 'polypeptide(L)' 'EESWDDYLYWQETDKRIVKKINELIKDTRRTPFEGKGKPEPLKHNLSGFWSRRITEEHRLVYAVTDDSLLIAACRYHY' A
#
# COMPACT_ATOMS: atom_id res chain seq x y z
N GLU A 1 14.12 -1.08 -6.03
CA GLU A 1 13.10 -0.18 -5.52
C GLU A 1 12.45 -0.75 -4.27
N GLU A 2 12.18 0.09 -3.28
CA GLU A 2 11.74 -0.36 -1.97
C GLU A 2 10.43 -1.16 -2.03
N SER A 3 9.45 -0.70 -2.79
CA SER A 3 8.14 -1.38 -2.85
C SER A 3 8.27 -2.76 -3.49
N TRP A 4 9.09 -2.89 -4.50
CA TRP A 4 9.32 -4.17 -5.16
C TRP A 4 10.05 -5.14 -4.22
N ASP A 5 11.05 -4.63 -3.49
CA ASP A 5 11.78 -5.45 -2.52
C ASP A 5 10.85 -5.92 -1.39
N ASP A 6 9.96 -5.04 -0.92
CA ASP A 6 8.96 -5.40 0.08
C ASP A 6 8.06 -6.53 -0.43
N TYR A 7 7.59 -6.40 -1.66
CA TYR A 7 6.70 -7.38 -2.25
C TYR A 7 7.38 -8.75 -2.37
N LEU A 8 8.63 -8.75 -2.83
CA LEU A 8 9.40 -9.99 -2.93
C LEU A 8 9.62 -10.62 -1.55
N TYR A 9 9.88 -9.79 -0.54
CA TYR A 9 10.01 -10.28 0.84
C TYR A 9 8.77 -11.07 1.25
N TRP A 10 7.58 -10.50 0.97
CA TRP A 10 6.34 -11.18 1.34
C TRP A 10 6.09 -12.45 0.52
N GLN A 11 6.48 -12.46 -0.73
CA GLN A 11 6.35 -13.67 -1.55
C GLN A 11 7.14 -14.83 -0.97
N GLU A 12 8.26 -14.53 -0.33
CA GLU A 12 9.10 -15.57 0.26
C GLU A 12 8.72 -15.92 1.68
N THR A 13 8.09 -15.00 2.41
CA THR A 13 7.86 -15.20 3.85
C THR A 13 6.41 -15.41 4.25
N ASP A 14 5.45 -14.80 3.56
CA ASP A 14 4.03 -14.95 3.94
C ASP A 14 3.11 -14.64 2.77
N LYS A 15 2.62 -15.68 2.13
CA LYS A 15 1.76 -15.54 0.97
C LYS A 15 0.38 -14.98 1.29
N ARG A 16 -0.05 -15.07 2.54
CA ARG A 16 -1.32 -14.45 2.94
C ARG A 16 -1.22 -12.94 2.87
N ILE A 17 -0.05 -12.40 3.20
CA ILE A 17 0.18 -10.96 3.09
C ILE A 17 0.23 -10.53 1.63
N VAL A 18 0.84 -11.32 0.76
CA VAL A 18 0.82 -11.05 -0.69
C VAL A 18 -0.62 -10.96 -1.19
N LYS A 19 -1.46 -11.90 -0.78
CA LYS A 19 -2.86 -11.89 -1.19
C LYS A 19 -3.56 -10.62 -0.72
N LYS A 20 -3.32 -10.22 0.53
CA LYS A 20 -3.91 -9.01 1.08
C LYS A 20 -3.43 -7.76 0.34
N ILE A 21 -2.14 -7.68 0.05
CA ILE A 21 -1.60 -6.57 -0.72
C ILE A 21 -2.26 -6.49 -2.09
N ASN A 22 -2.40 -7.61 -2.78
CA ASN A 22 -3.03 -7.65 -4.09
C ASN A 22 -4.47 -7.18 -4.03
N GLU A 23 -5.20 -7.58 -3.00
CA GLU A 23 -6.58 -7.13 -2.80
C GLU A 23 -6.65 -5.62 -2.57
N LEU A 24 -5.73 -5.09 -1.77
CA LEU A 24 -5.69 -3.66 -1.50
C LEU A 24 -5.34 -2.85 -2.75
N ILE A 25 -4.40 -3.33 -3.55
CA ILE A 25 -4.04 -2.66 -4.80
C ILE A 25 -5.25 -2.63 -5.74
N LYS A 26 -5.95 -3.76 -5.86
CA LYS A 26 -7.13 -3.84 -6.70
C LYS A 26 -8.21 -2.87 -6.23
N ASP A 27 -8.44 -2.83 -4.93
CA ASP A 27 -9.44 -1.93 -4.36
C ASP A 27 -9.05 -0.46 -4.54
N THR A 28 -7.76 -0.16 -4.37
CA THR A 28 -7.24 1.21 -4.54
C THR A 28 -7.39 1.70 -5.97
N ARG A 29 -7.19 0.82 -6.95
CA ARG A 29 -7.38 1.19 -8.35
C ARG A 29 -8.82 1.56 -8.66
N ARG A 30 -9.75 0.96 -7.95
CA ARG A 30 -11.16 1.23 -8.14
C ARG A 30 -11.63 2.46 -7.37
N THR A 31 -11.23 2.56 -6.10
CA THR A 31 -11.61 3.67 -5.23
C THR A 31 -10.39 4.12 -4.41
N PRO A 32 -9.60 5.08 -4.94
CA PRO A 32 -8.29 5.40 -4.36
C PRO A 32 -8.32 5.95 -2.94
N PHE A 33 -9.41 6.60 -2.53
CA PHE A 33 -9.41 7.32 -1.26
C PHE A 33 -10.42 6.79 -0.27
N GLU A 34 -11.02 5.63 -0.56
CA GLU A 34 -11.94 4.99 0.37
C GLU A 34 -11.94 3.49 0.11
N GLY A 35 -12.49 2.72 1.05
CA GLY A 35 -12.60 1.29 0.90
C GLY A 35 -11.77 0.52 1.90
N LYS A 36 -11.24 -0.62 1.46
CA LYS A 36 -10.56 -1.58 2.33
C LYS A 36 -9.27 -1.03 2.92
N GLY A 37 -8.97 -1.42 4.15
CA GLY A 37 -7.69 -1.09 4.77
C GLY A 37 -7.63 0.30 5.38
N LYS A 38 -8.76 0.97 5.53
CA LYS A 38 -8.84 2.30 6.15
C LYS A 38 -7.87 3.28 5.51
N PRO A 39 -8.07 3.62 4.22
CA PRO A 39 -7.16 4.57 3.57
C PRO A 39 -7.16 5.92 4.27
N GLU A 40 -5.96 6.45 4.47
CA GLU A 40 -5.82 7.78 5.06
C GLU A 40 -4.63 8.51 4.47
N PRO A 41 -4.73 9.85 4.34
CA PRO A 41 -3.64 10.63 3.79
C PRO A 41 -2.50 10.77 4.79
N LEU A 42 -1.28 10.76 4.29
CA LEU A 42 -0.09 10.99 5.09
C LEU A 42 0.24 12.47 5.13
N LYS A 43 1.08 12.88 6.08
CA LYS A 43 1.37 14.28 6.35
C LYS A 43 2.85 14.58 6.25
N HIS A 44 3.19 15.87 6.38
CA HIS A 44 4.58 16.35 6.41
C HIS A 44 5.31 16.00 5.12
N ASN A 45 6.49 15.41 5.21
CA ASN A 45 7.28 15.06 4.05
C ASN A 45 6.67 13.95 3.20
N LEU A 46 5.61 13.30 3.70
CA LEU A 46 4.88 12.29 2.93
C LEU A 46 3.54 12.82 2.41
N SER A 47 3.34 14.13 2.45
CA SER A 47 2.14 14.75 1.91
C SER A 47 1.97 14.37 0.45
N GLY A 48 0.73 14.01 0.08
CA GLY A 48 0.44 13.51 -1.27
C GLY A 48 0.40 12.00 -1.36
N PHE A 49 0.91 11.32 -0.35
CA PHE A 49 0.82 9.88 -0.25
C PHE A 49 -0.32 9.48 0.68
N TRP A 50 -0.78 8.26 0.49
CA TRP A 50 -1.84 7.64 1.30
C TRP A 50 -1.36 6.30 1.82
N SER A 51 -1.99 5.79 2.88
CA SER A 51 -1.70 4.45 3.35
C SER A 51 -2.97 3.65 3.57
N ARG A 52 -2.88 2.35 3.39
CA ARG A 52 -3.92 1.39 3.76
C ARG A 52 -3.31 0.31 4.63
N ARG A 53 -4.07 -0.19 5.58
CA ARG A 53 -3.59 -1.23 6.49
C ARG A 53 -3.53 -2.57 5.78
N ILE A 54 -2.37 -3.21 5.83
CA ILE A 54 -2.22 -4.61 5.42
C ILE A 54 -2.47 -5.48 6.63
N THR A 55 -1.75 -5.20 7.72
CA THR A 55 -1.94 -5.81 9.04
C THR A 55 -1.86 -4.69 10.07
N GLU A 56 -1.90 -5.04 11.35
CA GLU A 56 -1.70 -4.07 12.41
C GLU A 56 -0.38 -3.33 12.26
N GLU A 57 0.65 -4.05 11.84
CA GLU A 57 2.02 -3.56 11.78
C GLU A 57 2.42 -2.99 10.41
N HIS A 58 1.81 -3.46 9.35
CA HIS A 58 2.27 -3.17 7.99
C HIS A 58 1.25 -2.35 7.20
N ARG A 59 1.76 -1.46 6.36
CA ARG A 59 0.94 -0.55 5.55
C ARG A 59 1.36 -0.60 4.09
N LEU A 60 0.37 -0.45 3.22
CA LEU A 60 0.58 -0.18 1.80
C LEU A 60 0.60 1.34 1.65
N VAL A 61 1.73 1.88 1.22
CA VAL A 61 1.87 3.33 1.01
C VAL A 61 1.86 3.60 -0.49
N TYR A 62 1.02 4.54 -0.92
CA TYR A 62 0.81 4.77 -2.35
C TYR A 62 0.49 6.23 -2.64
N ALA A 63 0.63 6.59 -3.90
CA ALA A 63 0.20 7.89 -4.42
C ALA A 63 -0.56 7.65 -5.72
N VAL A 64 -1.51 8.54 -6.00
CA VAL A 64 -2.35 8.45 -7.20
C VAL A 64 -2.09 9.68 -8.06
N THR A 65 -1.82 9.44 -9.34
CA THR A 65 -1.73 10.51 -10.34
C THR A 65 -2.93 10.38 -11.27
N ASP A 66 -3.00 11.23 -12.29
CA ASP A 66 -4.14 11.24 -13.22
C ASP A 66 -4.32 9.88 -13.90
N ASP A 67 -3.25 9.18 -14.18
CA ASP A 67 -3.31 7.94 -14.95
C ASP A 67 -2.52 6.80 -14.33
N SER A 68 -2.02 6.96 -13.11
CA SER A 68 -1.15 5.94 -12.52
C SER A 68 -1.38 5.78 -11.02
N LEU A 69 -1.06 4.59 -10.53
CA LEU A 69 -0.99 4.29 -9.11
C LEU A 69 0.46 3.93 -8.80
N LEU A 70 1.07 4.69 -7.91
CA LEU A 70 2.45 4.45 -7.48
C LEU A 70 2.45 3.76 -6.13
N ILE A 71 3.10 2.62 -6.04
CA ILE A 71 3.27 1.92 -4.76
C ILE A 71 4.66 2.27 -4.23
N ALA A 72 4.69 2.96 -3.09
CA ALA A 72 5.96 3.39 -2.50
C ALA A 72 6.54 2.37 -1.54
N ALA A 73 5.67 1.66 -0.79
CA ALA A 73 6.12 0.67 0.18
C ALA A 73 4.96 -0.25 0.52
N CYS A 74 5.26 -1.46 0.98
CA CYS A 74 4.23 -2.36 1.47
C CYS A 74 4.72 -3.21 2.65
N ARG A 75 5.59 -2.62 3.46
CA ARG A 75 6.12 -3.24 4.66
C ARG A 75 6.37 -2.15 5.70
N TYR A 76 6.06 -2.46 6.98
CA TYR A 76 6.12 -1.49 8.08
C TYR A 76 5.14 -0.33 7.87
N HIS A 77 5.28 0.73 8.63
CA HIS A 77 4.42 1.91 8.52
C HIS A 77 5.17 3.16 8.97
N TYR A 78 4.59 4.29 8.65
CA TYR A 78 5.15 5.59 8.98
C TYR A 78 4.35 6.27 10.09
#